data_61089fded41c0b061a46ac9f97c9cd5f
#
_entry.id   61089fded41c0b061a46ac9f97c9cd5f
#
_cell.length_a   1.000
_cell.length_b   1.000
_cell.length_c   1.000
_cell.angle_alpha   90.00
_cell.angle_beta   90.00
_cell.angle_gamma   90.00
#
_symmetry.space_group_name_H-M   'P 1'
#
loop_
_entity.id
_entity.type
_entity.pdbx_description
1 polymer ?
#
loop_
_entity_poly.entity_id
_entity_poly.type
_entity_poly.pdbx_seq_one_letter_code
_entity_poly.pdbx_strand_id
1 'polypeptide(L)'
;MHSLLQLLVHHGVPEGAAKTLIVVSLLVAATAISGVLGAAVARLRARVESISPDSPLVAIAQRETAVSLAQTAVRYVVFFVALVLAATTVTGAHGFGTWAGASFVAVIVAFAAQRFLIDLMAGFVMFFEGWYTVGSTVVIEPMKLEGVVEEVSLRATKIRAVGGEILRVHNSQILAVRVLPDGGHHVQIELFVHDPDVAVELLDQVARLVPEGPTAFRRRPHVVTVTELDADLHRVVAEATVAVGRTWMVESLLPSLLRERADDDLIVHGPVILPMNEQAANRFARAKGARRTRA
;
A
#
# COMPACT_ATOMS: atom_id res chain seq x y z
N MET A 1 17.71 -41.34 12.08
CA MET A 1 16.63 -42.35 11.88
C MET A 1 17.17 -43.71 11.49
N HIS A 2 18.08 -43.80 10.52
CA HIS A 2 18.72 -45.06 10.12
C HIS A 2 19.49 -45.75 11.28
N SER A 3 20.19 -44.97 12.09
CA SER A 3 20.91 -45.46 13.28
C SER A 3 19.97 -46.01 14.39
N LEU A 4 18.80 -45.41 14.58
CA LEU A 4 17.78 -45.90 15.52
C LEU A 4 17.15 -47.22 15.01
N LEU A 5 16.91 -47.34 13.73
CA LEU A 5 16.39 -48.56 13.12
C LEU A 5 17.41 -49.70 13.25
N GLN A 6 18.68 -49.45 12.97
CA GLN A 6 19.77 -50.41 13.17
C GLN A 6 19.93 -50.84 14.64
N LEU A 7 19.77 -49.90 15.56
CA LEU A 7 19.89 -50.16 16.98
C LEU A 7 18.75 -51.08 17.49
N LEU A 8 17.52 -50.85 17.03
CA LEU A 8 16.37 -51.69 17.36
C LEU A 8 16.47 -53.10 16.75
N VAL A 9 16.94 -53.24 15.53
CA VAL A 9 17.13 -54.51 14.85
C VAL A 9 18.27 -55.28 15.53
N HIS A 10 19.35 -54.61 15.97
CA HIS A 10 20.46 -55.22 16.71
C HIS A 10 20.00 -55.76 18.07
N HIS A 11 18.96 -55.18 18.67
CA HIS A 11 18.37 -55.71 19.93
C HIS A 11 17.29 -56.79 19.69
N GLY A 12 17.20 -57.36 18.49
CA GLY A 12 16.34 -58.52 18.20
C GLY A 12 14.90 -58.16 17.82
N VAL A 13 14.61 -56.87 17.59
CA VAL A 13 13.27 -56.45 17.13
C VAL A 13 13.14 -56.73 15.63
N PRO A 14 12.08 -57.41 15.16
CA PRO A 14 11.84 -57.61 13.72
C PRO A 14 11.76 -56.27 12.98
N GLU A 15 12.36 -56.19 11.80
CA GLU A 15 12.46 -54.91 11.05
C GLU A 15 11.10 -54.22 10.80
N GLY A 16 10.05 -55.00 10.56
CA GLY A 16 8.69 -54.48 10.45
C GLY A 16 8.17 -53.84 11.74
N ALA A 17 8.44 -54.47 12.91
CA ALA A 17 8.04 -53.95 14.20
C ALA A 17 8.86 -52.68 14.55
N ALA A 18 10.15 -52.64 14.23
CA ALA A 18 11.00 -51.46 14.42
C ALA A 18 10.54 -50.27 13.60
N LYS A 19 10.16 -50.46 12.32
CA LYS A 19 9.57 -49.42 11.47
C LYS A 19 8.27 -48.88 12.05
N THR A 20 7.36 -49.78 12.49
CA THR A 20 6.09 -49.39 13.08
C THR A 20 6.28 -48.58 14.37
N LEU A 21 7.24 -48.99 15.21
CA LEU A 21 7.56 -48.28 16.44
C LEU A 21 8.10 -46.84 16.17
N ILE A 22 8.93 -46.68 15.16
CA ILE A 22 9.43 -45.36 14.73
C ILE A 22 8.30 -44.47 14.21
N VAL A 23 7.40 -45.01 13.36
CA VAL A 23 6.26 -44.27 12.85
C VAL A 23 5.33 -43.82 13.98
N VAL A 24 5.01 -44.70 14.92
CA VAL A 24 4.17 -44.36 16.08
C VAL A 24 4.85 -43.30 16.93
N SER A 25 6.15 -43.44 17.20
CA SER A 25 6.88 -42.43 17.98
C SER A 25 6.92 -41.05 17.32
N LEU A 26 7.03 -40.99 16.00
CA LEU A 26 6.95 -39.73 15.22
C LEU A 26 5.57 -39.09 15.33
N LEU A 27 4.50 -39.87 15.24
CA LEU A 27 3.14 -39.36 15.40
C LEU A 27 2.87 -38.87 16.82
N VAL A 28 3.36 -39.59 17.83
CA VAL A 28 3.25 -39.17 19.23
C VAL A 28 4.08 -37.89 19.48
N ALA A 29 5.29 -37.81 18.92
CA ALA A 29 6.09 -36.60 19.01
C ALA A 29 5.42 -35.40 18.31
N ALA A 30 4.80 -35.60 17.15
CA ALA A 30 4.07 -34.58 16.43
C ALA A 30 2.87 -34.05 17.24
N THR A 31 2.12 -34.97 17.89
CA THR A 31 0.99 -34.57 18.76
C THR A 31 1.48 -33.82 20.01
N ALA A 32 2.57 -34.28 20.62
CA ALA A 32 3.19 -33.62 21.78
C ALA A 32 3.70 -32.22 21.44
N ILE A 33 4.42 -32.07 20.32
CA ILE A 33 4.93 -30.78 19.85
C ILE A 33 3.78 -29.82 19.57
N SER A 34 2.72 -30.29 18.89
CA SER A 34 1.55 -29.46 18.61
C SER A 34 0.80 -29.04 19.89
N GLY A 35 0.76 -29.91 20.89
CA GLY A 35 0.19 -29.64 22.21
C GLY A 35 1.00 -28.61 23.01
N VAL A 36 2.33 -28.76 23.06
CA VAL A 36 3.24 -27.81 23.72
C VAL A 36 3.17 -26.42 23.08
N LEU A 37 3.13 -26.38 21.74
CA LEU A 37 3.00 -25.13 21.01
C LEU A 37 1.65 -24.46 21.29
N GLY A 38 0.56 -25.26 21.35
CA GLY A 38 -0.76 -24.77 21.73
C GLY A 38 -0.77 -24.18 23.15
N ALA A 39 -0.16 -24.86 24.10
CA ALA A 39 -0.03 -24.38 25.47
C ALA A 39 0.86 -23.12 25.60
N ALA A 40 1.94 -23.04 24.82
CA ALA A 40 2.82 -21.86 24.79
C ALA A 40 2.07 -20.61 24.26
N VAL A 41 1.29 -20.78 23.19
CA VAL A 41 0.46 -19.70 22.63
C VAL A 41 -0.65 -19.30 23.61
N ALA A 42 -1.29 -20.26 24.29
CA ALA A 42 -2.31 -19.96 25.30
C ALA A 42 -1.72 -19.16 26.49
N ARG A 43 -0.49 -19.49 26.93
CA ARG A 43 0.22 -18.73 27.98
C ARG A 43 0.59 -17.31 27.51
N LEU A 44 1.00 -17.16 26.26
CA LEU A 44 1.31 -15.85 25.68
C LEU A 44 0.05 -14.97 25.62
N ARG A 45 -1.11 -15.56 25.25
CA ARG A 45 -2.41 -14.88 25.30
C ARG A 45 -2.74 -14.35 26.68
N ALA A 46 -2.67 -15.19 27.69
CA ALA A 46 -2.97 -14.81 29.07
C ALA A 46 -2.08 -13.67 29.59
N ARG A 47 -0.81 -13.62 29.15
CA ARG A 47 0.10 -12.51 29.47
C ARG A 47 -0.26 -11.20 28.75
N VAL A 48 -0.68 -11.28 27.49
CA VAL A 48 -1.06 -10.06 26.71
C VAL A 48 -2.39 -9.49 27.20
N GLU A 49 -3.36 -10.33 27.57
CA GLU A 49 -4.65 -9.91 28.16
C GLU A 49 -4.47 -9.17 29.49
N SER A 50 -3.49 -9.56 30.30
CA SER A 50 -3.21 -8.89 31.57
C SER A 50 -2.59 -7.49 31.43
N ILE A 51 -2.11 -7.11 30.24
CA ILE A 51 -1.39 -5.84 30.00
C ILE A 51 -2.29 -4.77 29.37
N SER A 52 -3.44 -5.13 28.76
CA SER A 52 -4.32 -4.18 28.05
C SER A 52 -5.80 -4.53 28.24
N PRO A 53 -6.40 -4.18 29.37
CA PRO A 53 -7.81 -4.48 29.64
C PRO A 53 -8.82 -3.66 28.81
N ASP A 54 -8.40 -2.54 28.20
CA ASP A 54 -9.31 -1.58 27.52
C ASP A 54 -9.38 -1.75 25.99
N SER A 55 -9.03 -2.90 25.44
CA SER A 55 -9.12 -3.10 23.99
C SER A 55 -10.56 -3.37 23.53
N PRO A 56 -11.06 -2.73 22.44
CA PRO A 56 -12.41 -2.92 21.95
C PRO A 56 -12.66 -4.39 21.57
N LEU A 57 -13.84 -4.92 21.90
CA LEU A 57 -14.24 -6.32 21.69
C LEU A 57 -13.93 -6.88 20.28
N VAL A 58 -14.02 -6.03 19.24
CA VAL A 58 -13.70 -6.40 17.85
C VAL A 58 -12.22 -6.75 17.66
N ALA A 59 -11.32 -6.04 18.33
CA ALA A 59 -9.87 -6.32 18.24
C ALA A 59 -9.51 -7.63 18.96
N ILE A 60 -10.21 -7.98 20.02
CA ILE A 60 -10.04 -9.24 20.76
C ILE A 60 -10.47 -10.42 19.88
N ALA A 61 -11.65 -10.36 19.26
CA ALA A 61 -12.18 -11.41 18.39
C ALA A 61 -11.28 -11.68 17.16
N GLN A 62 -10.73 -10.62 16.55
CA GLN A 62 -9.80 -10.76 15.42
C GLN A 62 -8.47 -11.41 15.83
N ARG A 63 -7.95 -11.08 17.01
CA ARG A 63 -6.72 -11.68 17.56
C ARG A 63 -6.92 -13.16 17.91
N GLU A 64 -8.04 -13.52 18.48
CA GLU A 64 -8.37 -14.92 18.78
C GLU A 64 -8.43 -15.78 17.51
N THR A 65 -9.09 -15.28 16.48
CA THR A 65 -9.18 -15.97 15.18
C THR A 65 -7.80 -16.11 14.53
N ALA A 66 -6.98 -15.07 14.54
CA ALA A 66 -5.64 -15.11 13.95
C ALA A 66 -4.72 -16.12 14.65
N VAL A 67 -4.76 -16.17 15.97
CA VAL A 67 -3.96 -17.13 16.75
C VAL A 67 -4.46 -18.56 16.55
N SER A 68 -5.77 -18.79 16.50
CA SER A 68 -6.36 -20.10 16.21
C SER A 68 -5.95 -20.60 14.82
N LEU A 69 -6.00 -19.73 13.81
CA LEU A 69 -5.56 -20.05 12.45
C LEU A 69 -4.05 -20.37 12.41
N ALA A 70 -3.22 -19.59 13.10
CA ALA A 70 -1.78 -19.85 13.18
C ALA A 70 -1.46 -21.18 13.85
N GLN A 71 -2.14 -21.50 14.96
CA GLN A 71 -2.00 -22.81 15.63
C GLN A 71 -2.38 -23.97 14.71
N THR A 72 -3.49 -23.82 13.99
CA THR A 72 -3.98 -24.81 13.05
C THR A 72 -2.99 -25.01 11.90
N ALA A 73 -2.46 -23.94 11.32
CA ALA A 73 -1.46 -24.00 10.26
C ALA A 73 -0.17 -24.71 10.72
N VAL A 74 0.35 -24.34 11.90
CA VAL A 74 1.55 -24.99 12.47
C VAL A 74 1.29 -26.48 12.75
N ARG A 75 0.10 -26.83 13.24
CA ARG A 75 -0.28 -28.23 13.45
C ARG A 75 -0.23 -29.00 12.12
N TYR A 76 -0.80 -28.49 11.05
CA TYR A 76 -0.73 -29.15 9.73
C TYR A 76 0.70 -29.32 9.24
N VAL A 77 1.56 -28.31 9.41
CA VAL A 77 2.97 -28.40 9.03
C VAL A 77 3.70 -29.50 9.81
N VAL A 78 3.50 -29.56 11.13
CA VAL A 78 4.10 -30.60 11.98
C VAL A 78 3.65 -32.00 11.58
N PHE A 79 2.35 -32.19 11.36
CA PHE A 79 1.81 -33.48 10.91
C PHE A 79 2.27 -33.84 9.50
N PHE A 80 2.38 -32.88 8.60
CA PHE A 80 2.89 -33.10 7.24
C PHE A 80 4.36 -33.56 7.27
N VAL A 81 5.21 -32.91 8.05
CA VAL A 81 6.59 -33.32 8.24
C VAL A 81 6.69 -34.70 8.85
N ALA A 82 5.88 -34.99 9.88
CA ALA A 82 5.83 -36.32 10.49
C ALA A 82 5.39 -37.40 9.49
N LEU A 83 4.40 -37.11 8.64
CA LEU A 83 3.95 -38.02 7.58
C LEU A 83 5.04 -38.32 6.56
N VAL A 84 5.76 -37.28 6.10
CA VAL A 84 6.89 -37.46 5.16
C VAL A 84 7.98 -38.32 5.78
N LEU A 85 8.35 -38.06 7.05
CA LEU A 85 9.35 -38.86 7.76
C LEU A 85 8.89 -40.31 7.99
N ALA A 86 7.60 -40.51 8.27
CA ALA A 86 7.02 -41.84 8.40
C ALA A 86 7.06 -42.60 7.05
N ALA A 87 6.67 -41.96 5.95
CA ALA A 87 6.71 -42.55 4.61
C ALA A 87 8.14 -42.96 4.23
N THR A 88 9.15 -42.13 4.48
CA THR A 88 10.57 -42.46 4.22
C THR A 88 11.07 -43.65 5.03
N THR A 89 10.55 -43.81 6.27
CA THR A 89 10.91 -44.93 7.16
C THR A 89 10.34 -46.26 6.65
N VAL A 90 9.08 -46.23 6.20
CA VAL A 90 8.36 -47.42 5.70
C VAL A 90 8.94 -47.90 4.36
N THR A 91 9.14 -46.97 3.43
CA THR A 91 9.58 -47.29 2.07
C THR A 91 11.08 -47.61 1.98
N GLY A 92 11.86 -47.33 3.03
CA GLY A 92 13.31 -47.46 2.98
C GLY A 92 13.99 -46.53 1.97
N ALA A 93 13.24 -45.59 1.41
CA ALA A 93 13.68 -44.69 0.35
C ALA A 93 14.56 -43.57 0.93
N HIS A 94 15.82 -43.92 1.26
CA HIS A 94 16.84 -42.96 1.70
C HIS A 94 17.66 -42.38 0.53
N GLY A 95 17.19 -42.61 -0.70
CA GLY A 95 17.88 -42.23 -1.91
C GLY A 95 17.33 -40.92 -2.54
N PHE A 96 17.86 -40.63 -3.73
CA PHE A 96 17.55 -39.46 -4.57
C PHE A 96 16.03 -39.20 -4.74
N GLY A 97 15.19 -40.27 -4.85
CA GLY A 97 13.74 -40.16 -5.04
C GLY A 97 13.00 -39.49 -3.88
N THR A 98 13.47 -39.68 -2.64
CA THR A 98 12.86 -39.04 -1.46
C THR A 98 13.15 -37.55 -1.40
N TRP A 99 14.39 -37.16 -1.71
CA TRP A 99 14.78 -35.76 -1.80
C TRP A 99 14.06 -35.06 -2.96
N ALA A 100 13.90 -35.73 -4.11
CA ALA A 100 13.17 -35.20 -5.24
C ALA A 100 11.68 -34.97 -4.91
N GLY A 101 11.01 -35.92 -4.22
CA GLY A 101 9.64 -35.77 -3.78
C GLY A 101 9.45 -34.64 -2.75
N ALA A 102 10.34 -34.55 -1.76
CA ALA A 102 10.32 -33.49 -0.77
C ALA A 102 10.56 -32.09 -1.40
N SER A 103 11.48 -32.02 -2.38
CA SER A 103 11.75 -30.79 -3.12
C SER A 103 10.54 -30.34 -3.95
N PHE A 104 9.84 -31.27 -4.58
CA PHE A 104 8.63 -30.97 -5.34
C PHE A 104 7.54 -30.33 -4.46
N VAL A 105 7.31 -30.90 -3.27
CA VAL A 105 6.37 -30.34 -2.30
C VAL A 105 6.82 -28.96 -1.82
N ALA A 106 8.12 -28.81 -1.52
CA ALA A 106 8.68 -27.52 -1.13
C ALA A 106 8.47 -26.44 -2.19
N VAL A 107 8.60 -26.77 -3.47
CA VAL A 107 8.33 -25.86 -4.60
C VAL A 107 6.86 -25.46 -4.63
N ILE A 108 5.92 -26.40 -4.45
CA ILE A 108 4.48 -26.09 -4.40
C ILE A 108 4.18 -25.11 -3.24
N VAL A 109 4.73 -25.37 -2.05
CA VAL A 109 4.55 -24.48 -0.89
C VAL A 109 5.17 -23.11 -1.15
N ALA A 110 6.35 -23.05 -1.78
CA ALA A 110 7.00 -21.79 -2.13
C ALA A 110 6.14 -20.97 -3.11
N PHE A 111 5.56 -21.61 -4.13
CA PHE A 111 4.62 -20.93 -5.04
C PHE A 111 3.37 -20.44 -4.33
N ALA A 112 2.80 -21.24 -3.42
CA ALA A 112 1.65 -20.82 -2.63
C ALA A 112 1.96 -19.61 -1.73
N ALA A 113 3.17 -19.53 -1.19
CA ALA A 113 3.63 -18.44 -0.33
C ALA A 113 4.16 -17.22 -1.12
N GLN A 114 4.41 -17.34 -2.41
CA GLN A 114 5.08 -16.34 -3.23
C GLN A 114 4.44 -14.95 -3.13
N ARG A 115 3.11 -14.88 -3.24
CA ARG A 115 2.40 -13.61 -3.20
C ARG A 115 2.56 -12.89 -1.86
N PHE A 116 2.54 -13.64 -0.78
CA PHE A 116 2.78 -13.10 0.56
C PHE A 116 4.21 -12.53 0.70
N LEU A 117 5.21 -13.23 0.19
CA LEU A 117 6.60 -12.78 0.21
C LEU A 117 6.79 -11.52 -0.64
N ILE A 118 6.16 -11.43 -1.81
CA ILE A 118 6.20 -10.24 -2.65
C ILE A 118 5.61 -9.02 -1.92
N ASP A 119 4.47 -9.18 -1.22
CA ASP A 119 3.87 -8.11 -0.43
C ASP A 119 4.81 -7.61 0.67
N LEU A 120 5.48 -8.54 1.38
CA LEU A 120 6.44 -8.19 2.43
C LEU A 120 7.65 -7.44 1.88
N MET A 121 8.22 -7.94 0.76
CA MET A 121 9.38 -7.31 0.13
C MET A 121 9.05 -5.91 -0.39
N ALA A 122 7.88 -5.74 -1.01
CA ALA A 122 7.42 -4.43 -1.45
C ALA A 122 7.26 -3.47 -0.28
N GLY A 123 6.63 -3.90 0.82
CA GLY A 123 6.49 -3.08 2.03
C GLY A 123 7.83 -2.69 2.65
N PHE A 124 8.79 -3.62 2.68
CA PHE A 124 10.13 -3.36 3.15
C PHE A 124 10.82 -2.27 2.30
N VAL A 125 10.82 -2.42 0.97
CA VAL A 125 11.41 -1.45 0.05
C VAL A 125 10.77 -0.08 0.21
N MET A 126 9.44 0.01 0.20
CA MET A 126 8.70 1.27 0.37
C MET A 126 9.04 1.98 1.68
N PHE A 127 9.19 1.21 2.77
CA PHE A 127 9.55 1.76 4.08
C PHE A 127 10.97 2.32 4.09
N PHE A 128 11.96 1.55 3.59
CA PHE A 128 13.37 1.98 3.60
C PHE A 128 13.66 3.10 2.59
N GLU A 129 12.98 3.10 1.45
CA GLU A 129 13.09 4.16 0.45
C GLU A 129 12.27 5.42 0.79
N GLY A 130 11.37 5.32 1.78
CA GLY A 130 10.57 6.45 2.24
C GLY A 130 9.61 6.98 1.17
N TRP A 131 8.91 6.09 0.45
CA TRP A 131 7.99 6.50 -0.62
C TRP A 131 6.92 7.45 -0.12
N TYR A 132 6.39 7.21 1.08
CA TYR A 132 5.42 8.05 1.78
C TYR A 132 5.42 7.72 3.28
N THR A 133 4.80 8.57 4.08
CA THR A 133 4.66 8.41 5.53
C THR A 133 3.20 8.44 5.95
N VAL A 134 2.92 8.00 7.17
CA VAL A 134 1.59 8.18 7.78
C VAL A 134 1.25 9.67 7.82
N GLY A 135 0.04 10.01 7.38
CA GLY A 135 -0.41 11.39 7.21
C GLY A 135 -0.16 11.99 5.82
N SER A 136 0.65 11.35 4.97
CA SER A 136 0.82 11.80 3.59
C SER A 136 -0.47 11.67 2.78
N THR A 137 -0.80 12.68 2.00
CA THR A 137 -1.85 12.59 0.98
C THR A 137 -1.24 12.02 -0.29
N VAL A 138 -1.79 10.91 -0.76
CA VAL A 138 -1.24 10.14 -1.87
C VAL A 138 -2.28 9.81 -2.94
N VAL A 139 -1.77 9.64 -4.17
CA VAL A 139 -2.52 9.02 -5.28
C VAL A 139 -1.76 7.76 -5.69
N ILE A 140 -2.40 6.61 -5.56
CA ILE A 140 -1.82 5.32 -5.96
C ILE A 140 -2.14 5.04 -7.42
N GLU A 141 -1.09 4.88 -8.21
CA GLU A 141 -1.20 4.52 -9.62
C GLU A 141 -1.07 2.98 -9.81
N PRO A 142 -1.72 2.38 -10.79
CA PRO A 142 -2.63 2.97 -11.79
C PRO A 142 -4.09 3.08 -11.32
N MET A 143 -4.41 2.64 -10.10
CA MET A 143 -5.78 2.56 -9.58
C MET A 143 -6.43 3.94 -9.37
N LYS A 144 -5.64 5.02 -9.39
CA LYS A 144 -6.06 6.41 -9.11
C LYS A 144 -6.77 6.56 -7.75
N LEU A 145 -6.35 5.74 -6.77
CA LEU A 145 -6.88 5.82 -5.41
C LEU A 145 -6.27 7.02 -4.70
N GLU A 146 -7.11 7.97 -4.35
CA GLU A 146 -6.71 9.19 -3.65
C GLU A 146 -7.11 9.13 -2.18
N GLY A 147 -6.22 9.54 -1.29
CA GLY A 147 -6.52 9.59 0.13
C GLY A 147 -5.31 9.89 1.01
N VAL A 148 -5.56 9.84 2.32
CA VAL A 148 -4.54 10.02 3.35
C VAL A 148 -4.10 8.67 3.89
N VAL A 149 -2.79 8.47 3.98
CA VAL A 149 -2.20 7.26 4.55
C VAL A 149 -2.43 7.25 6.07
N GLU A 150 -3.17 6.28 6.58
CA GLU A 150 -3.42 6.11 8.01
C GLU A 150 -2.43 5.17 8.69
N GLU A 151 -2.03 4.11 7.98
CA GLU A 151 -1.17 3.08 8.54
C GLU A 151 -0.35 2.45 7.41
N VAL A 152 0.93 2.21 7.68
CA VAL A 152 1.82 1.47 6.80
C VAL A 152 2.29 0.23 7.54
N SER A 153 1.95 -0.94 7.03
CA SER A 153 2.43 -2.22 7.54
C SER A 153 3.30 -2.92 6.49
N LEU A 154 4.04 -3.96 6.88
CA LEU A 154 4.91 -4.69 5.97
C LEU A 154 4.18 -5.30 4.77
N ARG A 155 2.90 -5.65 4.92
CA ARG A 155 2.13 -6.32 3.87
C ARG A 155 1.15 -5.41 3.13
N ALA A 156 0.61 -4.40 3.81
CA ALA A 156 -0.46 -3.57 3.28
C ALA A 156 -0.37 -2.14 3.79
N THR A 157 -0.81 -1.20 2.98
CA THR A 157 -1.00 0.19 3.34
C THR A 157 -2.50 0.47 3.48
N LYS A 158 -2.87 1.14 4.56
CA LYS A 158 -4.24 1.56 4.86
C LYS A 158 -4.39 3.03 4.51
N ILE A 159 -5.36 3.32 3.67
CA ILE A 159 -5.62 4.66 3.14
C ILE A 159 -7.07 5.02 3.45
N ARG A 160 -7.28 6.23 3.95
CA ARG A 160 -8.60 6.82 4.08
C ARG A 160 -8.89 7.65 2.84
N ALA A 161 -9.86 7.21 2.05
CA ALA A 161 -10.32 7.94 0.88
C ALA A 161 -11.12 9.19 1.25
N VAL A 162 -11.34 10.05 0.28
CA VAL A 162 -12.05 11.34 0.47
C VAL A 162 -13.50 11.16 0.91
N GLY A 163 -14.14 10.06 0.53
CA GLY A 163 -15.49 9.69 0.96
C GLY A 163 -15.57 9.15 2.40
N GLY A 164 -14.41 8.96 3.06
CA GLY A 164 -14.30 8.41 4.42
C GLY A 164 -14.08 6.91 4.48
N GLU A 165 -14.13 6.22 3.32
CA GLU A 165 -13.90 4.78 3.22
C GLU A 165 -12.43 4.45 3.58
N ILE A 166 -12.26 3.27 4.16
CA ILE A 166 -10.94 2.74 4.45
C ILE A 166 -10.58 1.69 3.41
N LEU A 167 -9.53 1.99 2.66
CA LEU A 167 -8.95 1.09 1.66
C LEU A 167 -7.70 0.44 2.23
N ARG A 168 -7.60 -0.89 2.09
CA ARG A 168 -6.39 -1.66 2.40
C ARG A 168 -5.81 -2.18 1.11
N VAL A 169 -4.68 -1.63 0.71
CA VAL A 169 -3.97 -1.99 -0.53
C VAL A 169 -2.77 -2.84 -0.17
N HIS A 170 -2.63 -4.01 -0.80
CA HIS A 170 -1.42 -4.81 -0.64
C HIS A 170 -0.22 -4.06 -1.23
N ASN A 171 0.90 -4.07 -0.52
CA ASN A 171 2.06 -3.28 -0.93
C ASN A 171 2.57 -3.65 -2.32
N SER A 172 2.48 -4.92 -2.72
CA SER A 172 2.83 -5.38 -4.07
C SER A 172 1.95 -4.82 -5.19
N GLN A 173 0.79 -4.24 -4.86
CA GLN A 173 -0.11 -3.63 -5.83
C GLN A 173 0.15 -2.12 -6.00
N ILE A 174 0.99 -1.54 -5.16
CA ILE A 174 1.40 -0.14 -5.23
C ILE A 174 2.60 -0.05 -6.18
N LEU A 175 2.32 0.11 -7.46
CA LEU A 175 3.36 0.15 -8.50
C LEU A 175 4.03 1.53 -8.59
N ALA A 176 3.28 2.58 -8.32
CA ALA A 176 3.75 3.95 -8.25
C ALA A 176 2.85 4.77 -7.33
N VAL A 177 3.41 5.78 -6.71
CA VAL A 177 2.69 6.69 -5.83
C VAL A 177 3.05 8.13 -6.13
N ARG A 178 2.05 9.00 -6.24
CA ARG A 178 2.24 10.46 -6.23
C ARG A 178 1.92 10.97 -4.84
N VAL A 179 2.87 11.61 -4.21
CA VAL A 179 2.66 12.29 -2.93
C VAL A 179 2.28 13.74 -3.22
N LEU A 180 1.18 14.19 -2.63
CA LEU A 180 0.67 15.55 -2.76
C LEU A 180 1.12 16.36 -1.53
N PRO A 181 2.17 17.22 -1.66
CA PRO A 181 2.80 17.86 -0.50
C PRO A 181 1.84 18.71 0.32
N ASP A 182 0.92 19.43 -0.33
CA ASP A 182 -0.05 20.30 0.32
C ASP A 182 -1.42 19.63 0.52
N GLY A 183 -1.49 18.30 0.39
CA GLY A 183 -2.71 17.53 0.54
C GLY A 183 -3.77 17.82 -0.51
N GLY A 184 -3.39 18.33 -1.68
CA GLY A 184 -4.28 18.68 -2.77
C GLY A 184 -3.59 18.79 -4.11
N HIS A 185 -4.38 18.96 -5.16
CA HIS A 185 -3.90 19.18 -6.52
C HIS A 185 -3.63 20.66 -6.74
N HIS A 186 -2.38 21.00 -7.10
CA HIS A 186 -2.05 22.33 -7.60
C HIS A 186 -2.46 22.46 -9.05
N VAL A 187 -3.12 23.55 -9.36
CA VAL A 187 -3.60 23.87 -10.71
C VAL A 187 -3.24 25.30 -11.08
N GLN A 188 -2.86 25.46 -12.31
CA GLN A 188 -2.68 26.76 -12.94
C GLN A 188 -3.86 27.05 -13.87
N ILE A 189 -4.41 28.24 -13.76
CA ILE A 189 -5.57 28.70 -14.53
C ILE A 189 -5.04 29.81 -15.43
N GLU A 190 -5.17 29.63 -16.72
CA GLU A 190 -4.75 30.63 -17.71
C GLU A 190 -5.97 31.22 -18.41
N LEU A 191 -6.02 32.54 -18.44
CA LEU A 191 -6.99 33.33 -19.17
C LEU A 191 -6.25 34.20 -20.19
N PHE A 192 -6.75 34.23 -21.40
CA PHE A 192 -6.31 35.18 -22.44
C PHE A 192 -7.40 36.22 -22.59
N VAL A 193 -7.07 37.49 -22.33
CA VAL A 193 -8.03 38.57 -22.13
C VAL A 193 -7.59 39.84 -22.85
N HIS A 194 -8.53 40.70 -23.15
CA HIS A 194 -8.25 42.03 -23.69
C HIS A 194 -7.81 43.00 -22.58
N ASP A 195 -8.58 43.03 -21.46
CA ASP A 195 -8.29 43.92 -20.34
C ASP A 195 -7.83 43.08 -19.13
N PRO A 196 -6.53 43.19 -18.74
CA PRO A 196 -6.00 42.40 -17.63
C PRO A 196 -6.52 42.87 -16.25
N ASP A 197 -6.83 44.15 -16.07
CA ASP A 197 -7.27 44.69 -14.77
C ASP A 197 -8.67 44.20 -14.45
N VAL A 198 -9.56 44.22 -15.43
CA VAL A 198 -10.94 43.67 -15.34
C VAL A 198 -10.89 42.15 -15.08
N ALA A 199 -9.98 41.43 -15.78
CA ALA A 199 -9.83 39.99 -15.57
C ALA A 199 -9.28 39.62 -14.17
N VAL A 200 -8.37 40.40 -13.61
CA VAL A 200 -7.88 40.23 -12.24
C VAL A 200 -9.00 40.45 -11.23
N GLU A 201 -9.80 41.50 -11.41
CA GLU A 201 -10.97 41.78 -10.56
C GLU A 201 -12.02 40.67 -10.64
N LEU A 202 -12.31 40.15 -11.84
CA LEU A 202 -13.20 39.02 -12.06
C LEU A 202 -12.70 37.78 -11.32
N LEU A 203 -11.40 37.43 -11.45
CA LEU A 203 -10.81 36.31 -10.74
C LEU A 203 -10.93 36.46 -9.22
N ASP A 204 -10.70 37.65 -8.70
CA ASP A 204 -10.84 37.94 -7.27
C ASP A 204 -12.28 37.85 -6.78
N GLN A 205 -13.24 38.29 -7.59
CA GLN A 205 -14.67 38.14 -7.28
C GLN A 205 -15.07 36.65 -7.23
N VAL A 206 -14.67 35.87 -8.25
CA VAL A 206 -14.94 34.43 -8.30
C VAL A 206 -14.22 33.67 -7.17
N ALA A 207 -12.98 34.06 -6.82
CA ALA A 207 -12.25 33.48 -5.73
C ALA A 207 -12.96 33.67 -4.37
N ARG A 208 -13.66 34.79 -4.17
CA ARG A 208 -14.48 35.01 -2.94
C ARG A 208 -15.73 34.14 -2.87
N LEU A 209 -16.24 33.67 -3.99
CA LEU A 209 -17.45 32.83 -4.04
C LEU A 209 -17.15 31.35 -3.79
N VAL A 210 -15.95 30.90 -4.11
CA VAL A 210 -15.59 29.49 -3.92
C VAL A 210 -15.24 29.22 -2.45
N PRO A 211 -15.66 28.05 -1.90
CA PRO A 211 -15.38 27.71 -0.53
C PRO A 211 -13.89 27.42 -0.32
N GLU A 212 -13.32 27.92 0.79
CA GLU A 212 -11.97 27.59 1.23
C GLU A 212 -12.02 26.64 2.41
N GLY A 213 -11.16 25.62 2.39
CA GLY A 213 -11.07 24.67 3.48
C GLY A 213 -10.40 23.35 3.08
N PRO A 214 -10.20 22.46 4.04
CA PRO A 214 -9.49 21.21 3.82
C PRO A 214 -10.18 20.25 2.86
N THR A 215 -11.48 20.42 2.61
CA THR A 215 -12.31 19.59 1.74
C THR A 215 -12.77 20.28 0.46
N ALA A 216 -12.27 21.48 0.18
CA ALA A 216 -12.64 22.30 -0.97
C ALA A 216 -11.37 22.91 -1.61
N PHE A 217 -11.33 24.22 -1.81
CA PHE A 217 -10.08 24.89 -2.15
C PHE A 217 -9.21 25.03 -0.91
N ARG A 218 -8.05 24.37 -0.89
CA ARG A 218 -7.04 24.54 0.18
C ARG A 218 -6.35 25.91 0.07
N ARG A 219 -6.23 26.39 -1.19
CA ARG A 219 -5.85 27.74 -1.54
C ARG A 219 -6.75 28.19 -2.68
N ARG A 220 -7.48 29.27 -2.48
CA ARG A 220 -8.35 29.88 -3.50
C ARG A 220 -7.56 30.31 -4.73
N PRO A 221 -8.19 30.43 -5.91
CA PRO A 221 -7.57 31.05 -7.05
C PRO A 221 -7.02 32.43 -6.70
N HIS A 222 -5.77 32.70 -7.06
CA HIS A 222 -5.11 33.99 -6.89
C HIS A 222 -4.19 34.23 -8.08
N VAL A 223 -4.16 35.46 -8.54
CA VAL A 223 -3.34 35.84 -9.69
C VAL A 223 -1.86 35.86 -9.29
N VAL A 224 -1.03 35.23 -10.12
CA VAL A 224 0.42 35.14 -9.92
C VAL A 224 1.17 36.00 -10.92
N THR A 225 0.72 35.99 -12.18
CA THR A 225 1.43 36.69 -13.26
C THR A 225 0.44 37.22 -14.30
N VAL A 226 0.72 38.42 -14.77
CA VAL A 226 0.10 39.02 -15.95
C VAL A 226 1.17 39.25 -16.97
N THR A 227 0.98 38.81 -18.21
CA THR A 227 1.97 38.94 -19.30
C THR A 227 1.28 39.50 -20.53
N GLU A 228 1.80 40.59 -21.06
CA GLU A 228 1.38 41.12 -22.36
C GLU A 228 1.94 40.21 -23.46
N LEU A 229 1.09 39.76 -24.36
CA LEU A 229 1.44 38.92 -25.51
C LEU A 229 1.44 39.74 -26.81
N ASP A 230 0.47 40.65 -26.93
CA ASP A 230 0.30 41.57 -28.03
C ASP A 230 -0.40 42.84 -27.52
N ALA A 231 -0.52 43.88 -28.34
CA ALA A 231 -1.05 45.18 -27.97
C ALA A 231 -2.46 45.13 -27.34
N ASP A 232 -3.26 44.12 -27.67
CA ASP A 232 -4.63 43.93 -27.21
C ASP A 232 -4.89 42.51 -26.66
N LEU A 233 -3.83 41.80 -26.28
CA LEU A 233 -3.92 40.44 -25.76
C LEU A 233 -3.00 40.23 -24.58
N HIS A 234 -3.58 39.94 -23.43
CA HIS A 234 -2.89 39.65 -22.18
C HIS A 234 -3.15 38.24 -21.71
N ARG A 235 -2.14 37.60 -21.16
CA ARG A 235 -2.25 36.31 -20.47
C ARG A 235 -2.24 36.53 -18.98
N VAL A 236 -3.34 36.22 -18.31
CA VAL A 236 -3.48 36.24 -16.85
C VAL A 236 -3.37 34.82 -16.34
N VAL A 237 -2.42 34.62 -15.43
CA VAL A 237 -2.15 33.33 -14.81
C VAL A 237 -2.52 33.38 -13.35
N ALA A 238 -3.41 32.52 -12.93
CA ALA A 238 -3.76 32.32 -11.54
C ALA A 238 -3.42 30.90 -11.10
N GLU A 239 -3.11 30.72 -9.81
CA GLU A 239 -2.88 29.43 -9.19
C GLU A 239 -3.94 29.13 -8.13
N ALA A 240 -4.27 27.87 -7.98
CA ALA A 240 -5.16 27.38 -6.93
C ALA A 240 -4.67 26.01 -6.43
N THR A 241 -5.09 25.63 -5.22
CA THR A 241 -4.90 24.27 -4.71
C THR A 241 -6.25 23.73 -4.31
N VAL A 242 -6.67 22.63 -4.94
CA VAL A 242 -7.93 21.97 -4.66
C VAL A 242 -7.70 20.65 -3.92
N ALA A 243 -8.56 20.36 -2.95
CA ALA A 243 -8.49 19.11 -2.18
C ALA A 243 -8.64 17.87 -3.08
N VAL A 244 -8.05 16.75 -2.67
CA VAL A 244 -8.21 15.45 -3.34
C VAL A 244 -9.69 15.10 -3.52
N GLY A 245 -10.04 14.47 -4.66
CA GLY A 245 -11.42 14.15 -5.02
C GLY A 245 -12.31 15.35 -5.36
N ARG A 246 -11.76 16.58 -5.44
CA ARG A 246 -12.49 17.82 -5.72
C ARG A 246 -12.01 18.53 -7.00
N THR A 247 -11.31 17.83 -7.88
CA THR A 247 -10.79 18.39 -9.15
C THR A 247 -11.90 19.00 -10.01
N TRP A 248 -13.14 18.47 -9.94
CA TRP A 248 -14.31 19.02 -10.62
C TRP A 248 -14.59 20.50 -10.28
N MET A 249 -14.17 20.95 -9.09
CA MET A 249 -14.34 22.37 -8.69
C MET A 249 -13.48 23.29 -9.53
N VAL A 250 -12.36 22.82 -10.05
CA VAL A 250 -11.49 23.58 -10.94
C VAL A 250 -11.83 23.31 -12.40
N GLU A 251 -12.14 22.05 -12.75
CA GLU A 251 -12.37 21.65 -14.13
C GLU A 251 -13.76 22.08 -14.66
N SER A 252 -14.76 22.20 -13.78
CA SER A 252 -16.15 22.51 -14.17
C SER A 252 -16.70 23.75 -13.49
N LEU A 253 -16.68 23.79 -12.13
CA LEU A 253 -17.31 24.88 -11.39
C LEU A 253 -16.63 26.23 -11.65
N LEU A 254 -15.32 26.30 -11.55
CA LEU A 254 -14.57 27.56 -11.73
C LEU A 254 -14.72 28.13 -13.13
N PRO A 255 -14.57 27.32 -14.21
CA PRO A 255 -14.84 27.79 -15.57
C PRO A 255 -16.25 28.28 -15.80
N SER A 256 -17.27 27.64 -15.22
CA SER A 256 -18.64 28.07 -15.34
C SER A 256 -18.88 29.43 -14.68
N LEU A 257 -18.35 29.62 -13.47
CA LEU A 257 -18.45 30.88 -12.74
C LEU A 257 -17.72 32.03 -13.43
N LEU A 258 -16.56 31.76 -14.04
CA LEU A 258 -15.82 32.76 -14.80
C LEU A 258 -16.61 33.18 -16.05
N ARG A 259 -17.16 32.24 -16.82
CA ARG A 259 -17.94 32.56 -18.04
C ARG A 259 -19.27 33.24 -17.74
N GLU A 260 -19.92 32.89 -16.62
CA GLU A 260 -21.20 33.50 -16.22
C GLU A 260 -21.06 34.99 -15.84
N ARG A 261 -19.86 35.37 -15.35
CA ARG A 261 -19.60 36.73 -14.83
C ARG A 261 -18.72 37.58 -15.73
N ALA A 262 -18.05 36.96 -16.70
CA ALA A 262 -17.28 37.70 -17.69
C ALA A 262 -18.21 38.45 -18.63
N ASP A 263 -17.83 39.66 -19.00
CA ASP A 263 -18.42 40.34 -20.15
C ASP A 263 -18.08 39.57 -21.45
N ASP A 264 -18.99 39.58 -22.42
CA ASP A 264 -18.87 38.75 -23.61
C ASP A 264 -17.55 38.92 -24.38
N ASP A 265 -16.94 40.10 -24.33
CA ASP A 265 -15.71 40.44 -25.06
C ASP A 265 -14.44 40.37 -24.17
N LEU A 266 -14.56 40.10 -22.85
CA LEU A 266 -13.40 40.12 -21.96
C LEU A 266 -12.45 38.95 -22.20
N ILE A 267 -12.98 37.72 -22.29
CA ILE A 267 -12.22 36.49 -22.43
C ILE A 267 -12.08 36.07 -23.86
N VAL A 268 -10.92 36.25 -24.46
CA VAL A 268 -10.61 35.80 -25.82
C VAL A 268 -10.47 34.29 -25.87
N HIS A 269 -9.77 33.69 -24.87
CA HIS A 269 -9.61 32.24 -24.78
C HIS A 269 -9.43 31.79 -23.33
N GLY A 270 -9.98 30.64 -23.00
CA GLY A 270 -9.86 30.03 -21.68
C GLY A 270 -11.19 29.91 -20.94
N PRO A 271 -11.18 29.65 -19.63
CA PRO A 271 -10.02 29.31 -18.81
C PRO A 271 -9.39 27.98 -19.22
N VAL A 272 -8.06 27.94 -19.35
CA VAL A 272 -7.28 26.71 -19.55
C VAL A 272 -6.76 26.24 -18.20
N ILE A 273 -7.07 25.02 -17.83
CA ILE A 273 -6.66 24.43 -16.54
C ILE A 273 -5.49 23.48 -16.77
N LEU A 274 -4.37 23.77 -16.13
CA LEU A 274 -3.15 22.99 -16.23
C LEU A 274 -2.78 22.41 -14.86
N PRO A 275 -2.49 21.11 -14.76
CA PRO A 275 -1.99 20.49 -13.53
C PRO A 275 -0.51 20.84 -13.35
N MET A 276 -0.22 22.09 -13.04
CA MET A 276 1.15 22.58 -12.90
C MET A 276 1.40 23.19 -11.51
N ASN A 277 2.66 23.04 -11.05
CA ASN A 277 3.21 23.80 -9.96
C ASN A 277 4.44 24.52 -10.49
N GLU A 278 4.48 25.85 -10.44
CA GLU A 278 5.57 26.64 -10.98
C GLU A 278 6.93 26.26 -10.37
N GLN A 279 6.97 25.96 -9.07
CA GLN A 279 8.19 25.49 -8.42
C GLN A 279 8.67 24.14 -8.98
N ALA A 280 7.74 23.23 -9.28
CA ALA A 280 8.04 21.95 -9.90
C ALA A 280 8.51 22.13 -11.35
N ALA A 281 7.86 23.00 -12.11
CA ALA A 281 8.26 23.37 -13.47
C ALA A 281 9.68 23.96 -13.49
N ASN A 282 9.98 24.87 -12.58
CA ASN A 282 11.32 25.47 -12.43
C ASN A 282 12.38 24.45 -12.02
N ARG A 283 12.06 23.51 -11.10
CA ARG A 283 12.98 22.41 -10.75
C ARG A 283 13.23 21.48 -11.93
N PHE A 284 12.19 21.15 -12.70
CA PHE A 284 12.32 20.36 -13.91
C PHE A 284 13.19 21.05 -14.98
N ALA A 285 12.98 22.33 -15.21
CA ALA A 285 13.77 23.13 -16.15
C ALA A 285 15.25 23.18 -15.74
N ARG A 286 15.54 23.37 -14.45
CA ARG A 286 16.92 23.34 -13.90
C ARG A 286 17.57 21.97 -14.05
N ALA A 287 16.84 20.88 -13.77
CA ALA A 287 17.35 19.52 -13.94
C ALA A 287 17.66 19.20 -15.42
N LYS A 288 16.84 19.68 -16.35
CA LYS A 288 17.07 19.57 -17.80
C LYS A 288 18.29 20.39 -18.25
N GLY A 289 18.47 21.60 -17.72
CA GLY A 289 19.63 22.46 -18.00
C GLY A 289 20.95 21.86 -17.49
N ALA A 290 20.96 21.30 -16.29
CA ALA A 290 22.17 20.70 -15.70
C ALA A 290 22.65 19.43 -16.47
N ARG A 291 21.79 18.74 -17.21
CA ARG A 291 22.21 17.64 -18.10
C ARG A 291 22.88 18.13 -19.40
N ARG A 292 22.48 19.29 -19.91
CA ARG A 292 23.10 19.86 -21.14
C ARG A 292 24.50 20.39 -20.93
N THR A 293 24.86 20.77 -19.72
CA THR A 293 26.20 21.31 -19.38
C THR A 293 27.24 20.23 -19.08
N ARG A 294 26.80 18.94 -18.99
CA ARG A 294 27.70 17.80 -18.74
C ARG A 294 27.93 16.88 -19.96
N ALA A 295 27.39 17.24 -21.11
CA ALA A 295 27.63 16.59 -22.43
C ALA A 295 28.42 17.52 -23.32
#